data_e6dbb1205cf9c44cbb7c424416ed5921
#
_entry.id   e6dbb1205cf9c44cbb7c424416ed5921
#
_cell.length_a   1.000
_cell.length_b   1.000
_cell.length_c   1.000
_cell.angle_alpha   90.00
_cell.angle_beta   90.00
_cell.angle_gamma   90.00
#
_symmetry.space_group_name_H-M   'P 1'
#
loop_
_entity.id
_entity.type
_entity.pdbx_description
1 polymer ?
#
loop_
_entity_poly.entity_id
_entity_poly.type
_entity_poly.pdbx_seq_one_letter_code
_entity_poly.pdbx_strand_id
1 'polypeptide(L)'
;MNNDLYSKKGAKRQVLLTISVFALSVVGYAQEVVNTVTHRLEQVADGVYFATGTGDIYTMSNALIIERDDDIVIVDSHITPAAGRALLDSIRVVSDKPVTTMINSHFHYDHSNGTPAFGEKLEIIGHEVTYEKLTGDPENEHTYQSSLRRFDSTVARLEDELAGTTDSDERRQIQNQLEYWKRHVEAQSEIIFTPPTQTLRDKMTLYRGGREIQLHYFGRAHTGGDLAIYLPEEKIVFTGDMMLGGISYMGDGYVSEWADTLQGLKGLDIELILPGHGPRITDIERISYVQAYYTDLTEEIRRLKDLGYSAEEAAARADLRQHEQTLGVRQLGANFEAVKRMYDIWDGLIQ
;
A
#
# COMPACT_ATOMS: atom_id res chain seq x y z
N MET A 1 -55.56 -30.53 -77.51
CA MET A 1 -56.02 -29.48 -76.61
C MET A 1 -55.01 -29.45 -75.47
N ASN A 2 -54.29 -28.43 -75.47
CA ASN A 2 -53.01 -28.27 -74.69
C ASN A 2 -53.27 -28.03 -73.23
N ASN A 3 -52.44 -28.69 -72.36
CA ASN A 3 -52.25 -28.33 -70.98
C ASN A 3 -50.77 -28.17 -70.75
N ASP A 4 -50.35 -26.93 -70.61
CA ASP A 4 -48.94 -26.57 -70.19
C ASP A 4 -48.88 -26.51 -68.66
N LEU A 5 -47.95 -27.31 -68.12
CA LEU A 5 -47.59 -27.32 -66.69
C LEU A 5 -46.40 -26.42 -66.43
N TYR A 6 -46.64 -25.35 -65.68
CA TYR A 6 -45.57 -24.46 -65.19
C TYR A 6 -44.78 -25.09 -64.02
N SER A 7 -43.49 -25.39 -64.26
CA SER A 7 -42.55 -25.77 -63.22
C SER A 7 -41.94 -24.55 -62.52
N LYS A 8 -42.25 -24.38 -61.24
CA LYS A 8 -41.57 -23.39 -60.37
C LYS A 8 -40.29 -23.95 -59.82
N LYS A 9 -39.13 -23.44 -60.29
CA LYS A 9 -37.83 -23.68 -59.67
C LYS A 9 -37.72 -22.79 -58.43
N GLY A 10 -37.66 -23.38 -57.22
CA GLY A 10 -37.36 -22.71 -55.98
C GLY A 10 -35.84 -22.44 -55.83
N ALA A 11 -35.47 -21.19 -55.80
CA ALA A 11 -34.12 -20.78 -55.47
C ALA A 11 -33.86 -20.88 -53.96
N LYS A 12 -33.00 -21.79 -53.51
CA LYS A 12 -32.53 -21.85 -52.14
C LYS A 12 -31.50 -20.73 -51.94
N ARG A 13 -31.87 -19.70 -51.17
CA ARG A 13 -30.91 -18.72 -50.67
C ARG A 13 -30.07 -19.38 -49.59
N GLN A 14 -28.78 -19.60 -49.85
CA GLN A 14 -27.77 -19.88 -48.83
C GLN A 14 -27.45 -18.59 -48.09
N VAL A 15 -27.81 -18.53 -46.81
CA VAL A 15 -27.35 -17.48 -45.89
C VAL A 15 -25.96 -17.89 -45.39
N LEU A 16 -24.91 -17.24 -45.89
CA LEU A 16 -23.59 -17.34 -45.30
C LEU A 16 -23.58 -16.54 -43.98
N LEU A 17 -23.52 -17.25 -42.88
CA LEU A 17 -23.27 -16.67 -41.57
C LEU A 17 -21.76 -16.45 -41.47
N THR A 18 -21.30 -15.23 -41.65
CA THR A 18 -19.91 -14.84 -41.37
C THR A 18 -19.78 -14.66 -39.86
N ILE A 19 -19.21 -15.65 -39.18
CA ILE A 19 -18.80 -15.53 -37.77
C ILE A 19 -17.49 -14.76 -37.77
N SER A 20 -17.56 -13.46 -37.44
CA SER A 20 -16.37 -12.67 -37.11
C SER A 20 -15.89 -13.07 -35.72
N VAL A 21 -14.87 -13.90 -35.67
CA VAL A 21 -14.13 -14.18 -34.45
C VAL A 21 -13.28 -12.95 -34.16
N PHE A 22 -13.74 -12.09 -33.24
CA PHE A 22 -12.85 -11.11 -32.61
C PHE A 22 -11.85 -11.88 -31.74
N ALA A 23 -10.67 -12.08 -32.26
CA ALA A 23 -9.53 -12.48 -31.43
C ALA A 23 -9.20 -11.29 -30.53
N LEU A 24 -9.63 -11.32 -29.26
CA LEU A 24 -9.01 -10.50 -28.23
C LEU A 24 -7.56 -10.95 -28.13
N SER A 25 -6.66 -10.20 -28.73
CA SER A 25 -5.24 -10.30 -28.45
C SER A 25 -5.05 -9.81 -27.02
N VAL A 26 -4.97 -10.72 -26.06
CA VAL A 26 -4.35 -10.46 -24.77
C VAL A 26 -2.89 -10.16 -25.10
N VAL A 27 -2.55 -8.89 -25.24
CA VAL A 27 -1.16 -8.45 -25.27
C VAL A 27 -0.66 -8.68 -23.84
N GLY A 28 -0.10 -9.85 -23.60
CA GLY A 28 0.70 -10.10 -22.42
C GLY A 28 1.92 -9.19 -22.50
N TYR A 29 1.89 -8.04 -21.83
CA TYR A 29 3.08 -7.24 -21.62
C TYR A 29 4.09 -8.13 -20.90
N ALA A 30 5.23 -8.39 -21.54
CA ALA A 30 6.37 -8.93 -20.84
C ALA A 30 6.72 -7.92 -19.73
N GLN A 31 6.54 -8.34 -18.50
CA GLN A 31 6.72 -7.49 -17.32
C GLN A 31 8.20 -7.10 -17.26
N GLU A 32 8.53 -5.86 -17.59
CA GLU A 32 9.88 -5.35 -17.51
C GLU A 32 10.22 -5.04 -16.07
N VAL A 33 11.37 -5.50 -15.61
CA VAL A 33 11.91 -5.21 -14.28
C VAL A 33 13.23 -4.52 -14.45
N VAL A 34 13.30 -3.28 -14.00
CA VAL A 34 14.52 -2.50 -13.94
C VAL A 34 15.05 -2.53 -12.50
N ASN A 35 16.25 -3.09 -12.32
CA ASN A 35 16.92 -3.08 -11.03
C ASN A 35 17.93 -1.94 -10.99
N THR A 36 17.74 -1.02 -10.06
CA THR A 36 18.75 -0.04 -9.66
C THR A 36 19.52 -0.55 -8.45
N VAL A 37 20.47 0.20 -7.93
CA VAL A 37 21.17 -0.17 -6.70
C VAL A 37 20.20 -0.27 -5.53
N THR A 38 19.28 0.67 -5.43
CA THR A 38 18.42 0.87 -4.26
C THR A 38 16.98 0.36 -4.44
N HIS A 39 16.51 0.21 -5.70
CA HIS A 39 15.12 -0.18 -6.00
C HIS A 39 15.03 -1.23 -7.10
N ARG A 40 14.03 -2.07 -6.96
CA ARG A 40 13.48 -2.89 -8.02
C ARG A 40 12.21 -2.19 -8.54
N LEU A 41 12.25 -1.73 -9.78
CA LEU A 41 11.12 -1.10 -10.46
C LEU A 41 10.46 -2.15 -11.35
N GLU A 42 9.27 -2.57 -10.98
CA GLU A 42 8.46 -3.52 -11.76
C GLU A 42 7.44 -2.74 -12.58
N GLN A 43 7.56 -2.76 -13.91
CA GLN A 43 6.57 -2.15 -14.78
C GLN A 43 5.29 -2.99 -14.74
N VAL A 44 4.23 -2.43 -14.17
CA VAL A 44 2.94 -3.10 -13.99
C VAL A 44 1.91 -2.71 -15.04
N ALA A 45 2.13 -1.57 -15.71
CA ALA A 45 1.45 -1.12 -16.92
C ALA A 45 2.35 -0.14 -17.67
N ASP A 46 1.96 0.30 -18.86
CA ASP A 46 2.73 1.30 -19.62
C ASP A 46 2.91 2.58 -18.81
N GLY A 47 4.16 2.99 -18.55
CA GLY A 47 4.50 4.14 -17.71
C GLY A 47 4.08 4.02 -16.23
N VAL A 48 3.77 2.82 -15.71
CA VAL A 48 3.43 2.59 -14.31
C VAL A 48 4.39 1.59 -13.69
N TYR A 49 5.12 2.02 -12.66
CA TYR A 49 6.15 1.19 -12.02
C TYR A 49 5.87 1.05 -10.52
N PHE A 50 5.89 -0.20 -10.05
CA PHE A 50 5.87 -0.53 -8.63
C PHE A 50 7.30 -0.61 -8.12
N ALA A 51 7.66 0.30 -7.22
CA ALA A 51 9.00 0.45 -6.68
C ALA A 51 9.12 -0.21 -5.31
N THR A 52 10.02 -1.19 -5.18
CA THR A 52 10.35 -1.88 -3.94
C THR A 52 11.83 -1.74 -3.61
N GLY A 53 12.19 -1.60 -2.34
CA GLY A 53 13.59 -1.48 -1.93
C GLY A 53 14.37 -2.78 -2.14
N THR A 54 15.63 -2.69 -2.58
CA THR A 54 16.56 -3.84 -2.72
C THR A 54 17.27 -4.20 -1.42
N GLY A 55 17.22 -3.33 -0.40
CA GLY A 55 17.92 -3.47 0.87
C GLY A 55 19.27 -2.76 0.93
N ASP A 56 19.70 -2.04 -0.12
CA ASP A 56 20.90 -1.20 -0.07
C ASP A 56 20.69 0.06 0.78
N ILE A 57 19.48 0.58 0.77
CA ILE A 57 18.99 1.63 1.67
C ILE A 57 17.68 1.17 2.32
N TYR A 58 17.42 1.60 3.56
CA TYR A 58 16.17 1.26 4.24
C TYR A 58 15.04 2.15 3.74
N THR A 59 14.15 1.59 2.92
CA THR A 59 12.98 2.28 2.36
C THR A 59 11.74 2.09 3.22
N MET A 60 11.63 0.95 3.89
CA MET A 60 10.53 0.39 4.68
C MET A 60 9.26 0.14 3.86
N SER A 61 8.70 1.15 3.18
CA SER A 61 7.52 1.05 2.34
C SER A 61 7.84 0.82 0.85
N ASN A 62 6.82 0.52 0.08
CA ASN A 62 6.83 0.58 -1.38
C ASN A 62 6.40 1.98 -1.85
N ALA A 63 6.60 2.25 -3.15
CA ALA A 63 6.11 3.45 -3.81
C ALA A 63 5.54 3.12 -5.19
N LEU A 64 4.66 3.97 -5.71
CA LEU A 64 4.15 3.86 -7.06
C LEU A 64 4.60 5.06 -7.90
N ILE A 65 5.12 4.80 -9.09
CA ILE A 65 5.55 5.80 -10.06
C ILE A 65 4.56 5.75 -11.22
N ILE A 66 3.93 6.87 -11.52
CA ILE A 66 2.93 7.00 -12.59
C ILE A 66 3.40 8.06 -13.56
N GLU A 67 3.85 7.65 -14.73
CA GLU A 67 4.26 8.54 -15.79
C GLU A 67 3.04 9.07 -16.54
N ARG A 68 3.02 10.38 -16.79
CA ARG A 68 2.03 11.09 -17.61
C ARG A 68 2.73 11.67 -18.84
N ASP A 69 2.01 12.39 -19.71
CA ASP A 69 2.58 12.96 -20.95
C ASP A 69 3.84 13.81 -20.70
N ASP A 70 3.79 14.70 -19.70
CA ASP A 70 4.85 15.71 -19.48
C ASP A 70 5.55 15.57 -18.12
N ASP A 71 5.03 14.76 -17.20
CA ASP A 71 5.50 14.70 -15.83
C ASP A 71 5.24 13.32 -15.16
N ILE A 72 5.63 13.21 -13.90
CA ILE A 72 5.46 12.02 -13.08
C ILE A 72 4.68 12.37 -11.83
N VAL A 73 3.72 11.51 -11.48
CA VAL A 73 3.09 11.42 -10.16
C VAL A 73 3.74 10.27 -9.41
N ILE A 74 4.10 10.48 -8.15
CA ILE A 74 4.51 9.41 -7.25
C ILE A 74 3.49 9.24 -6.13
N VAL A 75 3.36 8.01 -5.64
CA VAL A 75 2.61 7.70 -4.43
C VAL A 75 3.60 7.21 -3.39
N ASP A 76 3.62 7.89 -2.26
CA ASP A 76 4.52 7.71 -1.13
C ASP A 76 6.01 7.98 -1.43
N SER A 77 6.77 8.29 -0.39
CA SER A 77 8.13 8.83 -0.51
C SER A 77 9.18 8.07 0.30
N HIS A 78 8.80 6.97 0.94
CA HIS A 78 9.64 6.23 1.88
C HIS A 78 9.93 6.95 3.22
N ILE A 79 10.77 6.31 4.04
CA ILE A 79 10.97 6.59 5.46
C ILE A 79 11.91 7.77 5.76
N THR A 80 12.79 8.18 4.84
CA THR A 80 13.74 9.27 5.05
C THR A 80 13.96 10.06 3.76
N PRO A 81 14.43 11.32 3.86
CA PRO A 81 14.85 12.08 2.68
C PRO A 81 15.96 11.37 1.87
N ALA A 82 16.86 10.61 2.52
CA ALA A 82 17.84 9.80 1.83
C ALA A 82 17.20 8.71 0.97
N ALA A 83 16.19 8.01 1.49
CA ALA A 83 15.41 7.02 0.72
C ALA A 83 14.61 7.67 -0.41
N GLY A 84 14.02 8.86 -0.16
CA GLY A 84 13.34 9.65 -1.19
C GLY A 84 14.27 10.07 -2.34
N ARG A 85 15.51 10.50 -2.04
CA ARG A 85 16.53 10.79 -3.07
C ARG A 85 16.87 9.53 -3.89
N ALA A 86 17.03 8.39 -3.22
CA ALA A 86 17.30 7.12 -3.88
C ALA A 86 16.15 6.69 -4.80
N LEU A 87 14.90 6.94 -4.41
CA LEU A 87 13.73 6.75 -5.29
C LEU A 87 13.79 7.68 -6.49
N LEU A 88 14.07 8.96 -6.28
CA LEU A 88 14.19 9.95 -7.36
C LEU A 88 15.31 9.58 -8.35
N ASP A 89 16.46 9.09 -7.87
CA ASP A 89 17.54 8.60 -8.75
C ASP A 89 17.12 7.34 -9.52
N SER A 90 16.34 6.46 -8.91
CA SER A 90 15.79 5.28 -9.57
C SER A 90 14.74 5.64 -10.65
N ILE A 91 13.91 6.66 -10.40
CA ILE A 91 12.96 7.20 -11.39
C ILE A 91 13.70 7.67 -12.65
N ARG A 92 14.83 8.36 -12.49
CA ARG A 92 15.64 8.87 -13.61
C ARG A 92 16.21 7.77 -14.53
N VAL A 93 16.24 6.53 -14.10
CA VAL A 93 16.66 5.39 -14.95
C VAL A 93 15.56 5.01 -15.94
N VAL A 94 14.30 5.24 -15.60
CA VAL A 94 13.14 4.85 -16.43
C VAL A 94 12.47 6.03 -17.12
N SER A 95 12.66 7.28 -16.63
CA SER A 95 12.07 8.47 -17.23
C SER A 95 12.90 9.73 -16.96
N ASP A 96 13.00 10.60 -17.96
CA ASP A 96 13.62 11.95 -17.84
C ASP A 96 12.60 13.04 -17.42
N LYS A 97 11.31 12.68 -17.27
CA LYS A 97 10.25 13.63 -16.92
C LYS A 97 10.37 14.10 -15.46
N PRO A 98 9.99 15.35 -15.17
CA PRO A 98 10.03 15.84 -13.79
C PRO A 98 8.95 15.19 -12.92
N VAL A 99 9.26 14.90 -11.67
CA VAL A 99 8.27 14.60 -10.64
C VAL A 99 7.63 15.91 -10.19
N THR A 100 6.33 16.07 -10.41
CA THR A 100 5.60 17.30 -10.10
C THR A 100 4.53 17.13 -9.04
N THR A 101 4.07 15.90 -8.83
CA THR A 101 2.97 15.59 -7.91
C THR A 101 3.33 14.38 -7.06
N MET A 102 3.06 14.46 -5.78
CA MET A 102 3.11 13.37 -4.83
C MET A 102 1.72 13.14 -4.23
N ILE A 103 1.36 11.90 -4.03
CA ILE A 103 0.15 11.52 -3.31
C ILE A 103 0.61 10.75 -2.06
N ASN A 104 0.22 11.22 -0.88
CA ASN A 104 0.40 10.45 0.34
C ASN A 104 -0.79 9.48 0.50
N SER A 105 -0.52 8.19 0.53
CA SER A 105 -1.54 7.19 0.83
C SER A 105 -2.10 7.38 2.24
N HIS A 106 -1.24 7.71 3.20
CA HIS A 106 -1.59 8.07 4.57
C HIS A 106 -0.42 8.82 5.24
N PHE A 107 -0.54 9.16 6.54
CA PHE A 107 0.41 10.04 7.23
C PHE A 107 1.65 9.32 7.80
N HIS A 108 1.69 8.00 7.88
CA HIS A 108 2.80 7.32 8.56
C HIS A 108 4.16 7.70 7.98
N TYR A 109 5.12 7.73 8.87
CA TYR A 109 6.49 8.23 8.67
C TYR A 109 7.22 7.51 7.53
N ASP A 110 6.97 6.23 7.33
CA ASP A 110 7.59 5.43 6.28
C ASP A 110 6.96 5.60 4.89
N HIS A 111 5.88 6.37 4.79
CA HIS A 111 5.22 6.76 3.55
C HIS A 111 5.42 8.24 3.21
N SER A 112 5.69 9.09 4.22
CA SER A 112 5.68 10.54 4.06
C SER A 112 7.02 11.24 4.33
N ASN A 113 7.94 10.67 5.12
CA ASN A 113 9.14 11.37 5.57
C ASN A 113 10.21 11.57 4.49
N GLY A 114 10.14 10.87 3.37
CA GLY A 114 11.01 11.10 2.22
C GLY A 114 10.64 12.30 1.36
N THR A 115 9.48 12.91 1.58
CA THR A 115 8.93 14.02 0.79
C THR A 115 9.90 15.20 0.55
N PRO A 116 10.72 15.66 1.53
CA PRO A 116 11.65 16.77 1.32
C PRO A 116 12.65 16.56 0.18
N ALA A 117 12.93 15.31 -0.21
CA ALA A 117 13.85 14.97 -1.29
C ALA A 117 13.40 15.47 -2.67
N PHE A 118 12.09 15.70 -2.85
CA PHE A 118 11.49 16.03 -4.14
C PHE A 118 11.39 17.55 -4.41
N GLY A 119 11.75 18.38 -3.43
CA GLY A 119 11.87 19.82 -3.53
C GLY A 119 10.58 20.60 -3.25
N GLU A 120 10.72 21.90 -3.09
CA GLU A 120 9.67 22.82 -2.59
C GLU A 120 8.51 23.07 -3.56
N LYS A 121 8.68 22.75 -4.86
CA LYS A 121 7.66 23.00 -5.90
C LYS A 121 6.72 21.81 -6.11
N LEU A 122 6.88 20.77 -5.31
CA LEU A 122 6.07 19.57 -5.40
C LEU A 122 4.63 19.88 -4.97
N GLU A 123 3.67 19.48 -5.80
CA GLU A 123 2.26 19.44 -5.41
C GLU A 123 2.03 18.17 -4.59
N ILE A 124 1.57 18.31 -3.35
CA ILE A 124 1.37 17.17 -2.46
C ILE A 124 -0.11 17.04 -2.17
N ILE A 125 -0.69 15.89 -2.48
CA ILE A 125 -2.10 15.57 -2.30
C ILE A 125 -2.23 14.50 -1.21
N GLY A 126 -3.14 14.69 -0.27
CA GLY A 126 -3.42 13.72 0.77
C GLY A 126 -4.81 13.89 1.38
N HIS A 127 -5.21 12.98 2.24
CA HIS A 127 -6.44 13.15 3.02
C HIS A 127 -6.29 14.28 4.05
N GLU A 128 -7.39 14.92 4.47
CA GLU A 128 -7.37 15.96 5.50
C GLU A 128 -6.71 15.48 6.82
N VAL A 129 -6.94 14.23 7.21
CA VAL A 129 -6.30 13.63 8.39
C VAL A 129 -4.77 13.56 8.22
N THR A 130 -4.27 13.27 7.02
CA THR A 130 -2.83 13.31 6.73
C THR A 130 -2.26 14.71 6.94
N TYR A 131 -2.98 15.74 6.49
CA TYR A 131 -2.59 17.13 6.74
C TYR A 131 -2.59 17.47 8.23
N GLU A 132 -3.66 17.12 8.94
CA GLU A 132 -3.78 17.38 10.39
C GLU A 132 -2.66 16.72 11.19
N LYS A 133 -2.34 15.46 10.88
CA LYS A 133 -1.28 14.70 11.54
C LYS A 133 0.10 15.27 11.28
N LEU A 134 0.41 15.63 10.03
CA LEU A 134 1.73 16.16 9.66
C LEU A 134 1.94 17.63 10.04
N THR A 135 0.87 18.40 10.34
CA THR A 135 0.96 19.79 10.83
C THR A 135 0.80 19.92 12.35
N GLY A 136 0.28 18.89 13.02
CA GLY A 136 0.06 18.87 14.45
C GLY A 136 1.34 18.64 15.25
N ASP A 137 1.54 17.41 15.68
CA ASP A 137 2.72 16.99 16.46
C ASP A 137 3.30 15.69 15.92
N PRO A 138 3.79 15.67 14.66
CA PRO A 138 4.27 14.45 14.02
C PRO A 138 5.53 13.88 14.67
N GLU A 139 6.33 14.73 15.32
CA GLU A 139 7.54 14.27 16.03
C GLU A 139 7.22 13.37 17.21
N ASN A 140 6.13 13.64 17.92
CA ASN A 140 5.69 12.87 19.09
C ASN A 140 4.61 11.83 18.75
N GLU A 141 4.33 11.61 17.48
CA GLU A 141 3.41 10.58 17.06
C GLU A 141 3.91 9.19 17.54
N HIS A 142 3.00 8.42 18.18
CA HIS A 142 3.35 7.20 18.92
C HIS A 142 4.07 6.16 18.07
N THR A 143 3.60 5.91 16.84
CA THR A 143 4.15 4.91 15.93
C THR A 143 5.54 5.32 15.44
N TYR A 144 5.73 6.61 15.14
CA TYR A 144 7.04 7.16 14.79
C TYR A 144 8.03 7.04 15.94
N GLN A 145 7.66 7.49 17.13
CA GLN A 145 8.50 7.39 18.33
C GLN A 145 8.85 5.93 18.70
N SER A 146 7.91 5.03 18.53
CA SER A 146 8.16 3.59 18.73
C SER A 146 9.19 3.05 17.72
N SER A 147 9.15 3.53 16.50
CA SER A 147 10.12 3.14 15.46
C SER A 147 11.51 3.69 15.72
N LEU A 148 11.64 4.95 16.15
CA LEU A 148 12.94 5.52 16.54
C LEU A 148 13.60 4.69 17.64
N ARG A 149 12.86 4.37 18.71
CA ARG A 149 13.37 3.50 19.79
C ARG A 149 13.82 2.12 19.28
N ARG A 150 13.10 1.56 18.30
CA ARG A 150 13.46 0.27 17.69
C ARG A 150 14.74 0.38 16.86
N PHE A 151 14.95 1.47 16.12
CA PHE A 151 16.17 1.69 15.35
C PHE A 151 17.40 1.84 16.28
N ASP A 152 17.28 2.66 17.33
CA ASP A 152 18.33 2.82 18.33
C ASP A 152 18.65 1.50 19.05
N SER A 153 17.63 0.75 19.43
CA SER A 153 17.81 -0.57 20.05
C SER A 153 18.49 -1.57 19.11
N THR A 154 18.22 -1.48 17.80
CA THR A 154 18.88 -2.33 16.80
C THR A 154 20.36 -2.00 16.69
N VAL A 155 20.72 -0.71 16.67
CA VAL A 155 22.12 -0.27 16.66
C VAL A 155 22.84 -0.74 17.92
N ALA A 156 22.26 -0.51 19.11
CA ALA A 156 22.87 -0.92 20.38
C ALA A 156 23.08 -2.45 20.45
N ARG A 157 22.09 -3.24 20.04
CA ARG A 157 22.22 -4.70 19.97
C ARG A 157 23.35 -5.15 19.04
N LEU A 158 23.48 -4.55 17.85
CA LEU A 158 24.55 -4.88 16.90
C LEU A 158 25.94 -4.47 17.42
N GLU A 159 26.05 -3.37 18.18
CA GLU A 159 27.30 -2.97 18.86
C GLU A 159 27.71 -4.00 19.92
N ASP A 160 26.78 -4.48 20.72
CA ASP A 160 27.01 -5.49 21.74
C ASP A 160 27.39 -6.85 21.09
N GLU A 161 26.70 -7.27 20.03
CA GLU A 161 27.04 -8.47 19.27
C GLU A 161 28.45 -8.38 18.66
N LEU A 162 28.81 -7.23 18.07
CA LEU A 162 30.12 -7.00 17.50
C LEU A 162 31.26 -7.05 18.56
N ALA A 163 30.97 -6.56 19.76
CA ALA A 163 31.93 -6.60 20.88
C ALA A 163 32.11 -8.03 21.42
N GLY A 164 31.07 -8.86 21.41
CA GLY A 164 31.10 -10.24 21.93
C GLY A 164 31.62 -11.29 20.95
N THR A 165 31.63 -11.02 19.65
CA THR A 165 32.00 -11.99 18.60
C THR A 165 33.49 -11.96 18.30
N THR A 166 34.11 -13.15 18.17
CA THR A 166 35.54 -13.33 17.82
C THR A 166 35.73 -13.91 16.42
N ASP A 167 34.71 -14.49 15.82
CA ASP A 167 34.76 -15.00 14.45
C ASP A 167 34.86 -13.87 13.41
N SER A 168 35.81 -13.97 12.50
CA SER A 168 36.11 -12.89 11.55
C SER A 168 35.03 -12.67 10.50
N ASP A 169 34.31 -13.73 10.10
CA ASP A 169 33.29 -13.63 9.07
C ASP A 169 31.97 -13.09 9.66
N GLU A 170 31.63 -13.56 10.86
CA GLU A 170 30.51 -13.04 11.63
C GLU A 170 30.71 -11.56 11.99
N ARG A 171 31.91 -11.18 12.46
CA ARG A 171 32.27 -9.78 12.73
C ARG A 171 32.02 -8.88 11.50
N ARG A 172 32.46 -9.33 10.34
CA ARG A 172 32.27 -8.56 9.09
C ARG A 172 30.79 -8.39 8.74
N GLN A 173 29.98 -9.44 8.92
CA GLN A 173 28.54 -9.39 8.68
C GLN A 173 27.83 -8.42 9.64
N ILE A 174 28.14 -8.51 10.94
CA ILE A 174 27.59 -7.60 11.96
C ILE A 174 28.01 -6.17 11.69
N GLN A 175 29.29 -5.94 11.33
CA GLN A 175 29.79 -4.60 11.02
C GLN A 175 29.05 -3.98 9.82
N ASN A 176 28.82 -4.73 8.75
CA ASN A 176 28.04 -4.25 7.60
C ASN A 176 26.59 -3.88 7.99
N GLN A 177 25.95 -4.71 8.82
CA GLN A 177 24.60 -4.42 9.33
C GLN A 177 24.61 -3.17 10.24
N LEU A 178 25.59 -3.05 11.11
CA LEU A 178 25.74 -1.90 12.00
C LEU A 178 25.93 -0.59 11.20
N GLU A 179 26.79 -0.60 10.19
CA GLU A 179 26.97 0.56 9.29
C GLU A 179 25.70 0.91 8.54
N TYR A 180 24.95 -0.09 8.07
CA TYR A 180 23.65 0.11 7.42
C TYR A 180 22.65 0.81 8.36
N TRP A 181 22.47 0.30 9.57
CA TRP A 181 21.54 0.87 10.54
C TRP A 181 21.99 2.24 11.08
N LYS A 182 23.29 2.47 11.26
CA LYS A 182 23.81 3.78 11.64
C LYS A 182 23.52 4.84 10.57
N ARG A 183 23.71 4.51 9.28
CA ARG A 183 23.33 5.42 8.20
C ARG A 183 21.83 5.72 8.21
N HIS A 184 20.98 4.72 8.52
CA HIS A 184 19.56 4.94 8.62
C HIS A 184 19.18 5.87 9.78
N VAL A 185 19.77 5.66 10.97
CA VAL A 185 19.55 6.52 12.14
C VAL A 185 20.03 7.95 11.87
N GLU A 186 21.19 8.11 11.25
CA GLU A 186 21.73 9.43 10.87
C GLU A 186 20.77 10.17 9.91
N ALA A 187 20.21 9.45 8.93
CA ALA A 187 19.28 10.02 7.95
C ALA A 187 17.96 10.52 8.58
N GLN A 188 17.59 10.08 9.79
CA GLN A 188 16.42 10.61 10.50
C GLN A 188 16.59 12.11 10.83
N SER A 189 17.80 12.60 11.01
CA SER A 189 18.07 14.01 11.30
C SER A 189 17.75 14.97 10.16
N GLU A 190 17.57 14.46 8.94
CA GLU A 190 17.22 15.25 7.76
C GLU A 190 15.69 15.41 7.58
N ILE A 191 14.88 14.74 8.40
CA ILE A 191 13.43 14.74 8.25
C ILE A 191 12.88 16.13 8.53
N ILE A 192 12.05 16.60 7.58
CA ILE A 192 11.19 17.77 7.71
C ILE A 192 9.79 17.28 7.38
N PHE A 193 8.93 17.21 8.38
CA PHE A 193 7.55 16.79 8.16
C PHE A 193 6.87 17.74 7.17
N THR A 194 6.45 17.20 6.04
CA THR A 194 5.96 17.98 4.91
C THR A 194 4.51 17.57 4.62
N PRO A 195 3.54 18.41 5.05
CA PRO A 195 2.12 18.10 4.89
C PRO A 195 1.67 18.26 3.44
N PRO A 196 0.52 17.64 3.07
CA PRO A 196 -0.15 17.91 1.81
C PRO A 196 -0.40 19.39 1.57
N THR A 197 -0.21 19.84 0.32
CA THR A 197 -0.55 21.20 -0.14
C THR A 197 -1.99 21.28 -0.64
N GLN A 198 -2.57 20.12 -0.96
CA GLN A 198 -3.99 19.95 -1.32
C GLN A 198 -4.56 18.75 -0.55
N THR A 199 -5.79 18.91 -0.07
CA THR A 199 -6.48 17.86 0.66
C THR A 199 -7.80 17.46 0.02
N LEU A 200 -8.22 16.20 0.27
CA LEU A 200 -9.54 15.71 -0.06
C LEU A 200 -10.18 15.04 1.16
N ARG A 201 -11.52 14.92 1.13
CA ARG A 201 -12.32 14.20 2.14
C ARG A 201 -12.80 12.84 1.67
N ASP A 202 -13.33 12.80 0.44
CA ASP A 202 -14.02 11.60 -0.05
C ASP A 202 -13.35 11.07 -1.33
N LYS A 203 -13.33 11.89 -2.37
CA LYS A 203 -12.81 11.52 -3.67
C LYS A 203 -12.20 12.71 -4.40
N MET A 204 -11.09 12.45 -5.11
CA MET A 204 -10.52 13.38 -6.09
C MET A 204 -10.16 12.60 -7.34
N THR A 205 -10.29 13.23 -8.51
CA THR A 205 -9.84 12.64 -9.78
C THR A 205 -8.92 13.63 -10.49
N LEU A 206 -7.77 13.15 -10.90
CA LEU A 206 -6.80 13.90 -11.68
C LEU A 206 -6.92 13.49 -13.15
N TYR A 207 -7.25 14.46 -14.03
CA TYR A 207 -7.40 14.28 -15.48
C TYR A 207 -6.28 15.00 -16.24
N ARG A 208 -5.05 14.85 -15.84
CA ARG A 208 -3.94 15.56 -16.45
C ARG A 208 -2.97 14.59 -17.12
N GLY A 209 -2.39 15.01 -18.26
CA GLY A 209 -1.31 14.26 -18.91
C GLY A 209 -1.75 12.90 -19.45
N GLY A 210 -2.93 12.83 -20.10
CA GLY A 210 -3.40 11.64 -20.81
C GLY A 210 -3.83 10.47 -19.91
N ARG A 211 -3.81 10.63 -18.58
CA ARG A 211 -4.13 9.54 -17.64
C ARG A 211 -5.12 9.99 -16.56
N GLU A 212 -6.10 9.14 -16.30
CA GLU A 212 -7.01 9.31 -15.16
C GLU A 212 -6.44 8.62 -13.92
N ILE A 213 -6.33 9.37 -12.81
CA ILE A 213 -5.92 8.86 -11.51
C ILE A 213 -7.02 9.21 -10.51
N GLN A 214 -7.63 8.22 -9.89
CA GLN A 214 -8.69 8.41 -8.89
C GLN A 214 -8.13 8.16 -7.49
N LEU A 215 -8.35 9.11 -6.58
CA LEU A 215 -8.04 9.00 -5.16
C LEU A 215 -9.37 8.79 -4.44
N HIS A 216 -9.50 7.70 -3.69
CA HIS A 216 -10.70 7.36 -2.95
C HIS A 216 -10.40 7.24 -1.47
N TYR A 217 -11.20 7.91 -0.65
CA TYR A 217 -11.34 7.61 0.76
C TYR A 217 -12.62 6.80 0.96
N PHE A 218 -12.51 5.58 1.43
CA PHE A 218 -13.65 4.68 1.66
C PHE A 218 -14.09 4.62 3.12
N GLY A 219 -13.31 5.24 4.02
CA GLY A 219 -13.52 5.20 5.46
C GLY A 219 -12.20 5.02 6.20
N ARG A 220 -12.28 4.99 7.51
CA ARG A 220 -11.12 4.76 8.38
C ARG A 220 -10.73 3.28 8.33
N ALA A 221 -9.43 3.00 8.35
CA ALA A 221 -8.88 1.64 8.29
C ALA A 221 -7.57 1.53 9.07
N HIS A 222 -6.42 1.49 8.38
CA HIS A 222 -5.08 1.49 8.97
C HIS A 222 -4.78 2.79 9.72
N THR A 223 -5.31 3.89 9.20
CA THR A 223 -5.36 5.20 9.84
C THR A 223 -6.75 5.83 9.67
N GLY A 224 -6.88 7.10 10.08
CA GLY A 224 -8.11 7.87 9.84
C GLY A 224 -8.19 8.49 8.44
N GLY A 225 -7.17 8.33 7.60
CA GLY A 225 -7.06 9.06 6.33
C GLY A 225 -6.44 8.28 5.19
N ASP A 226 -6.66 6.97 5.14
CA ASP A 226 -6.09 6.10 4.10
C ASP A 226 -6.74 6.33 2.74
N LEU A 227 -5.94 6.56 1.72
CA LEU A 227 -6.37 6.72 0.35
C LEU A 227 -6.05 5.46 -0.47
N ALA A 228 -7.01 5.03 -1.27
CA ALA A 228 -6.79 4.11 -2.39
C ALA A 228 -6.56 4.92 -3.67
N ILE A 229 -5.43 4.72 -4.33
CA ILE A 229 -5.08 5.39 -5.57
C ILE A 229 -5.33 4.41 -6.72
N TYR A 230 -6.40 4.66 -7.48
CA TYR A 230 -6.91 3.77 -8.50
C TYR A 230 -6.66 4.31 -9.91
N LEU A 231 -6.12 3.46 -10.77
CA LEU A 231 -5.93 3.66 -12.20
C LEU A 231 -6.99 2.85 -12.95
N PRO A 232 -8.11 3.47 -13.35
CA PRO A 232 -9.27 2.73 -13.86
C PRO A 232 -9.03 2.05 -15.22
N GLU A 233 -8.20 2.64 -16.06
CA GLU A 233 -7.88 2.09 -17.37
C GLU A 233 -7.02 0.82 -17.24
N GLU A 234 -6.09 0.81 -16.30
CA GLU A 234 -5.19 -0.31 -16.01
C GLU A 234 -5.80 -1.30 -15.01
N LYS A 235 -6.88 -0.95 -14.32
CA LYS A 235 -7.49 -1.72 -13.22
C LYS A 235 -6.53 -2.02 -12.08
N ILE A 236 -5.62 -1.08 -11.82
CA ILE A 236 -4.61 -1.16 -10.77
C ILE A 236 -5.02 -0.25 -9.62
N VAL A 237 -4.86 -0.72 -8.38
CA VAL A 237 -5.02 0.11 -7.18
C VAL A 237 -3.77 0.02 -6.30
N PHE A 238 -3.25 1.18 -5.88
CA PHE A 238 -2.29 1.26 -4.78
C PHE A 238 -3.06 1.57 -3.50
N THR A 239 -2.84 0.76 -2.47
CA THR A 239 -3.67 0.77 -1.26
C THR A 239 -2.96 1.34 -0.02
N GLY A 240 -1.67 1.71 -0.16
CA GLY A 240 -0.88 1.93 1.06
C GLY A 240 -1.04 0.74 1.99
N ASP A 241 -1.29 1.01 3.26
CA ASP A 241 -1.42 -0.02 4.29
C ASP A 241 -2.86 -0.40 4.64
N MET A 242 -3.85 0.23 3.95
CA MET A 242 -5.26 -0.17 4.05
C MET A 242 -5.45 -1.65 3.70
N MET A 243 -4.68 -2.16 2.72
CA MET A 243 -4.76 -3.54 2.25
C MET A 243 -3.37 -4.06 1.91
N LEU A 244 -2.88 -4.99 2.70
CA LEU A 244 -1.64 -5.75 2.48
C LEU A 244 -1.96 -7.20 2.07
N GLY A 245 -0.95 -7.95 1.67
CA GLY A 245 -1.06 -9.40 1.43
C GLY A 245 -1.38 -10.22 2.69
N GLY A 246 -1.29 -9.63 3.87
CA GLY A 246 -1.58 -10.19 5.17
C GLY A 246 -2.32 -9.19 6.06
N ILE A 247 -2.16 -9.34 7.37
CA ILE A 247 -2.74 -8.45 8.37
C ILE A 247 -1.81 -7.22 8.51
N SER A 248 -2.37 -6.03 8.33
CA SER A 248 -1.65 -4.76 8.50
C SER A 248 -1.42 -4.46 9.99
N TYR A 249 -0.49 -3.55 10.29
CA TYR A 249 -0.37 -2.98 11.63
C TYR A 249 -1.66 -2.24 12.00
N MET A 250 -2.12 -2.42 13.25
CA MET A 250 -3.42 -1.95 13.69
C MET A 250 -3.36 -0.94 14.85
N GLY A 251 -2.16 -0.54 15.30
CA GLY A 251 -2.01 0.30 16.50
C GLY A 251 -2.63 1.69 16.37
N ASP A 252 -2.68 2.26 15.16
CA ASP A 252 -3.38 3.51 14.83
C ASP A 252 -4.70 3.26 14.10
N GLY A 253 -5.05 1.98 13.92
CA GLY A 253 -6.17 1.54 13.10
C GLY A 253 -7.54 1.71 13.73
N TYR A 254 -8.54 1.74 12.88
CA TYR A 254 -9.96 1.73 13.21
C TYR A 254 -10.54 0.36 12.87
N VAL A 255 -10.10 -0.67 13.59
CA VAL A 255 -10.34 -2.09 13.28
C VAL A 255 -11.82 -2.40 13.07
N SER A 256 -12.70 -1.82 13.89
CA SER A 256 -14.15 -2.04 13.80
C SER A 256 -14.81 -1.39 12.58
N GLU A 257 -14.11 -0.52 11.85
CA GLU A 257 -14.61 0.14 10.63
C GLU A 257 -13.91 -0.40 9.37
N TRP A 258 -12.76 -1.05 9.56
CA TRP A 258 -11.88 -1.46 8.47
C TRP A 258 -12.54 -2.41 7.46
N ALA A 259 -13.40 -3.32 7.95
CA ALA A 259 -14.14 -4.23 7.08
C ALA A 259 -15.09 -3.49 6.12
N ASP A 260 -15.74 -2.41 6.57
CA ASP A 260 -16.62 -1.57 5.76
C ASP A 260 -15.80 -0.76 4.73
N THR A 261 -14.64 -0.25 5.13
CA THR A 261 -13.69 0.43 4.23
C THR A 261 -13.24 -0.47 3.10
N LEU A 262 -12.90 -1.73 3.38
CA LEU A 262 -12.54 -2.73 2.36
C LEU A 262 -13.72 -3.10 1.45
N GLN A 263 -14.97 -2.96 1.90
CA GLN A 263 -16.13 -3.11 1.02
C GLN A 263 -16.16 -2.03 -0.07
N GLY A 264 -15.73 -0.80 0.25
CA GLY A 264 -15.56 0.26 -0.75
C GLY A 264 -14.52 -0.11 -1.81
N LEU A 265 -13.39 -0.68 -1.39
CA LEU A 265 -12.35 -1.16 -2.31
C LEU A 265 -12.86 -2.25 -3.26
N LYS A 266 -13.68 -3.19 -2.77
CA LYS A 266 -14.34 -4.23 -3.60
C LYS A 266 -15.30 -3.68 -4.64
N GLY A 267 -15.73 -2.44 -4.51
CA GLY A 267 -16.59 -1.76 -5.50
C GLY A 267 -15.87 -1.30 -6.76
N LEU A 268 -14.52 -1.34 -6.78
CA LEU A 268 -13.71 -1.00 -7.95
C LEU A 268 -13.49 -2.24 -8.84
N ASP A 269 -13.31 -2.01 -10.15
CA ASP A 269 -12.93 -3.08 -11.11
C ASP A 269 -11.41 -3.27 -11.07
N ILE A 270 -10.92 -4.08 -10.14
CA ILE A 270 -9.50 -4.27 -9.82
C ILE A 270 -9.01 -5.61 -10.38
N GLU A 271 -7.86 -5.59 -11.06
CA GLU A 271 -7.12 -6.79 -11.48
C GLU A 271 -5.76 -6.92 -10.74
N LEU A 272 -5.25 -5.82 -10.18
CA LEU A 272 -3.97 -5.79 -9.47
C LEU A 272 -4.01 -4.83 -8.28
N ILE A 273 -3.57 -5.31 -7.12
CA ILE A 273 -3.38 -4.50 -5.91
C ILE A 273 -1.89 -4.34 -5.66
N LEU A 274 -1.47 -3.10 -5.44
CA LEU A 274 -0.11 -2.71 -5.07
C LEU A 274 -0.13 -2.20 -3.64
N PRO A 275 0.36 -2.98 -2.67
CA PRO A 275 0.31 -2.60 -1.26
C PRO A 275 1.48 -1.68 -0.87
N GLY A 276 1.32 -0.95 0.24
CA GLY A 276 2.40 -0.17 0.83
C GLY A 276 3.58 -1.00 1.32
N HIS A 277 3.35 -2.28 1.64
CA HIS A 277 4.40 -3.23 2.04
C HIS A 277 4.19 -4.60 1.39
N GLY A 278 5.32 -5.25 1.08
CA GLY A 278 5.33 -6.59 0.52
C GLY A 278 5.09 -6.63 -1.00
N PRO A 279 4.88 -7.82 -1.56
CA PRO A 279 4.73 -7.99 -3.00
C PRO A 279 3.34 -7.56 -3.48
N ARG A 280 3.23 -7.28 -4.78
CA ARG A 280 1.94 -7.08 -5.45
C ARG A 280 0.99 -8.26 -5.25
N ILE A 281 -0.31 -8.00 -5.28
CA ILE A 281 -1.36 -8.98 -5.02
C ILE A 281 -2.21 -9.12 -6.28
N THR A 282 -2.22 -10.32 -6.85
CA THR A 282 -3.01 -10.69 -8.04
C THR A 282 -4.26 -11.50 -7.67
N ASP A 283 -4.30 -12.06 -6.46
CA ASP A 283 -5.48 -12.73 -5.93
C ASP A 283 -6.41 -11.69 -5.28
N ILE A 284 -7.38 -11.21 -6.03
CA ILE A 284 -8.31 -10.16 -5.56
C ILE A 284 -9.24 -10.67 -4.44
N GLU A 285 -9.47 -11.99 -4.34
CA GLU A 285 -10.20 -12.59 -3.22
C GLU A 285 -9.51 -12.32 -1.85
N ARG A 286 -8.24 -11.96 -1.89
CA ARG A 286 -7.49 -11.56 -0.69
C ARG A 286 -8.18 -10.42 0.08
N ILE A 287 -8.88 -9.50 -0.60
CA ILE A 287 -9.67 -8.45 0.05
C ILE A 287 -10.75 -9.08 0.94
N SER A 288 -11.44 -10.12 0.45
CA SER A 288 -12.48 -10.81 1.22
C SER A 288 -11.91 -11.53 2.44
N TYR A 289 -10.73 -12.13 2.32
CA TYR A 289 -10.09 -12.81 3.45
C TYR A 289 -9.67 -11.84 4.55
N VAL A 290 -9.09 -10.71 4.17
CA VAL A 290 -8.68 -9.66 5.13
C VAL A 290 -9.91 -8.99 5.75
N GLN A 291 -10.96 -8.73 4.96
CA GLN A 291 -12.23 -8.20 5.43
C GLN A 291 -12.87 -9.12 6.47
N ALA A 292 -12.93 -10.42 6.21
CA ALA A 292 -13.46 -11.41 7.15
C ALA A 292 -12.66 -11.43 8.46
N TYR A 293 -11.33 -11.31 8.38
CA TYR A 293 -10.49 -11.25 9.58
C TYR A 293 -10.83 -10.05 10.47
N TYR A 294 -10.96 -8.84 9.90
CA TYR A 294 -11.30 -7.66 10.71
C TYR A 294 -12.71 -7.70 11.28
N THR A 295 -13.65 -8.30 10.55
CA THR A 295 -15.00 -8.58 11.06
C THR A 295 -14.95 -9.51 12.27
N ASP A 296 -14.32 -10.67 12.12
CA ASP A 296 -14.25 -11.68 13.18
C ASP A 296 -13.44 -11.19 14.39
N LEU A 297 -12.36 -10.42 14.15
CA LEU A 297 -11.60 -9.79 15.23
C LEU A 297 -12.48 -8.80 16.01
N THR A 298 -13.25 -7.98 15.31
CA THR A 298 -14.15 -7.02 15.95
C THR A 298 -15.22 -7.71 16.79
N GLU A 299 -15.85 -8.75 16.26
CA GLU A 299 -16.88 -9.53 16.94
C GLU A 299 -16.31 -10.26 18.16
N GLU A 300 -15.16 -10.90 18.03
CA GLU A 300 -14.53 -11.64 19.12
C GLU A 300 -14.08 -10.71 20.25
N ILE A 301 -13.46 -9.58 19.93
CA ILE A 301 -13.04 -8.62 20.95
C ILE A 301 -14.26 -7.97 21.63
N ARG A 302 -15.34 -7.67 20.89
CA ARG A 302 -16.59 -7.18 21.47
C ARG A 302 -17.17 -8.21 22.45
N ARG A 303 -17.25 -9.48 22.06
CA ARG A 303 -17.73 -10.57 22.89
C ARG A 303 -16.92 -10.70 24.19
N LEU A 304 -15.59 -10.61 24.11
CA LEU A 304 -14.72 -10.70 25.29
C LEU A 304 -14.90 -9.49 26.22
N LYS A 305 -15.03 -8.27 25.64
CA LYS A 305 -15.33 -7.05 26.41
C LYS A 305 -16.66 -7.15 27.15
N ASP A 306 -17.70 -7.66 26.50
CA ASP A 306 -19.05 -7.82 27.09
C ASP A 306 -19.06 -8.89 28.22
N LEU A 307 -18.12 -9.84 28.20
CA LEU A 307 -17.87 -10.77 29.30
C LEU A 307 -17.08 -10.16 30.46
N GLY A 308 -16.65 -8.90 30.36
CA GLY A 308 -15.95 -8.17 31.40
C GLY A 308 -14.43 -8.34 31.43
N TYR A 309 -13.83 -8.90 30.38
CA TYR A 309 -12.36 -9.01 30.26
C TYR A 309 -11.73 -7.63 30.01
N SER A 310 -10.53 -7.40 30.56
CA SER A 310 -9.70 -6.25 30.23
C SER A 310 -9.18 -6.36 28.79
N ALA A 311 -8.66 -5.26 28.23
CA ALA A 311 -8.07 -5.28 26.88
C ALA A 311 -6.91 -6.29 26.77
N GLU A 312 -6.06 -6.41 27.81
CA GLU A 312 -4.97 -7.39 27.85
C GLU A 312 -5.48 -8.82 27.86
N GLU A 313 -6.49 -9.11 28.69
CA GLU A 313 -7.09 -10.43 28.76
C GLU A 313 -7.81 -10.79 27.47
N ALA A 314 -8.51 -9.84 26.83
CA ALA A 314 -9.18 -10.04 25.56
C ALA A 314 -8.16 -10.29 24.44
N ALA A 315 -7.09 -9.49 24.38
CA ALA A 315 -6.01 -9.69 23.43
C ALA A 315 -5.38 -11.09 23.54
N ALA A 316 -5.14 -11.56 24.77
CA ALA A 316 -4.55 -12.88 24.99
C ALA A 316 -5.49 -14.06 24.70
N ARG A 317 -6.82 -13.86 24.74
CA ARG A 317 -7.85 -14.89 24.62
C ARG A 317 -8.50 -14.98 23.25
N ALA A 318 -8.38 -13.95 22.42
CA ALA A 318 -9.01 -13.91 21.10
C ALA A 318 -8.66 -15.15 20.27
N ASP A 319 -9.68 -15.82 19.73
CA ASP A 319 -9.49 -16.98 18.87
C ASP A 319 -9.88 -16.66 17.43
N LEU A 320 -8.87 -16.47 16.61
CA LEU A 320 -8.97 -16.14 15.19
C LEU A 320 -8.33 -17.20 14.29
N ARG A 321 -8.13 -18.42 14.82
CA ARG A 321 -7.45 -19.52 14.12
C ARG A 321 -8.22 -20.05 12.92
N GLN A 322 -9.52 -19.69 12.75
CA GLN A 322 -10.26 -19.94 11.52
C GLN A 322 -9.61 -19.27 10.29
N HIS A 323 -8.75 -18.25 10.49
CA HIS A 323 -7.99 -17.58 9.44
C HIS A 323 -6.60 -18.20 9.17
N GLU A 324 -6.30 -19.41 9.71
CA GLU A 324 -5.00 -20.06 9.49
C GLU A 324 -4.70 -20.28 8.01
N GLN A 325 -5.66 -20.79 7.24
CA GLN A 325 -5.44 -21.14 5.83
C GLN A 325 -5.35 -19.93 4.92
N THR A 326 -6.03 -18.84 5.26
CA THR A 326 -6.09 -17.63 4.43
C THR A 326 -5.03 -16.60 4.79
N LEU A 327 -4.79 -16.39 6.09
CA LEU A 327 -3.91 -15.34 6.62
C LEU A 327 -2.81 -15.86 7.55
N GLY A 328 -2.73 -17.18 7.77
CA GLY A 328 -1.67 -17.80 8.57
C GLY A 328 -1.82 -17.61 10.09
N VAL A 329 -3.00 -17.29 10.59
CA VAL A 329 -3.27 -17.09 12.02
C VAL A 329 -3.33 -18.43 12.74
N ARG A 330 -2.24 -18.82 13.41
CA ARG A 330 -2.09 -20.16 14.03
C ARG A 330 -2.25 -20.19 15.54
N GLN A 331 -2.09 -19.05 16.18
CA GLN A 331 -2.06 -18.96 17.63
C GLN A 331 -3.27 -18.21 18.17
N LEU A 332 -3.62 -18.48 19.41
CA LEU A 332 -4.54 -17.65 20.17
C LEU A 332 -3.92 -16.27 20.40
N GLY A 333 -4.75 -15.29 20.50
CA GLY A 333 -4.38 -13.91 20.76
C GLY A 333 -4.52 -13.01 19.56
N ALA A 334 -4.64 -11.73 19.84
CA ALA A 334 -4.64 -10.63 18.89
C ALA A 334 -3.61 -9.58 19.30
N ASN A 335 -3.29 -8.67 18.39
CA ASN A 335 -2.37 -7.58 18.70
C ASN A 335 -2.93 -6.71 19.84
N PHE A 336 -2.18 -6.56 20.93
CA PHE A 336 -2.64 -5.85 22.13
C PHE A 336 -2.93 -4.36 21.85
N GLU A 337 -2.07 -3.69 21.08
CA GLU A 337 -2.26 -2.26 20.76
C GLU A 337 -3.57 -2.03 19.99
N ALA A 338 -3.87 -2.93 19.05
CA ALA A 338 -5.14 -2.93 18.33
C ALA A 338 -6.34 -3.11 19.27
N VAL A 339 -6.28 -4.12 20.13
CA VAL A 339 -7.37 -4.42 21.09
C VAL A 339 -7.56 -3.29 22.08
N LYS A 340 -6.46 -2.75 22.63
CA LYS A 340 -6.50 -1.58 23.51
C LYS A 340 -7.17 -0.39 22.84
N ARG A 341 -6.76 -0.08 21.59
CA ARG A 341 -7.34 1.01 20.83
C ARG A 341 -8.83 0.80 20.54
N MET A 342 -9.26 -0.42 20.23
CA MET A 342 -10.68 -0.75 20.08
C MET A 342 -11.46 -0.45 21.38
N TYR A 343 -10.92 -0.84 22.54
CA TYR A 343 -11.51 -0.52 23.85
C TYR A 343 -11.61 0.98 24.07
N ASP A 344 -10.52 1.72 23.84
CA ASP A 344 -10.46 3.17 24.03
C ASP A 344 -11.48 3.91 23.13
N ILE A 345 -11.65 3.48 21.87
CA ILE A 345 -12.67 4.03 20.95
C ILE A 345 -14.08 3.70 21.48
N TRP A 346 -14.35 2.46 21.87
CA TRP A 346 -15.69 2.05 22.32
C TRP A 346 -16.07 2.65 23.67
N ASP A 347 -15.10 2.99 24.50
CA ASP A 347 -15.30 3.68 25.78
C ASP A 347 -15.32 5.23 25.63
N GLY A 348 -15.12 5.74 24.39
CA GLY A 348 -15.15 7.18 24.09
C GLY A 348 -13.92 7.94 24.59
N LEU A 349 -12.82 7.25 24.85
CA LEU A 349 -11.56 7.86 25.32
C LEU A 349 -10.76 8.48 24.17
N ILE A 350 -10.93 7.97 22.95
CA ILE A 350 -10.37 8.50 21.70
C ILE A 350 -11.46 8.49 20.60
N GLN A 351 -11.28 9.34 19.57
CA GLN A 351 -12.23 9.48 18.45
C GLN A 351 -11.73 8.81 17.18
#